data_eaa4cf365ade5180b37945916137875a
#
_entry.id   eaa4cf365ade5180b37945916137875a
#
_cell.length_a   1.000
_cell.length_b   1.000
_cell.length_c   1.000
_cell.angle_alpha   90.00
_cell.angle_beta   90.00
_cell.angle_gamma   90.00
#
_symmetry.space_group_name_H-M   'P 1'
#
loop_
_entity.id
_entity.type
_entity.pdbx_description
1 polymer ?
#
loop_
_entity_poly.entity_id
_entity_poly.type
_entity_poly.pdbx_seq_one_letter_code
_entity_poly.pdbx_strand_id
1 'polypeptide(L)'
;MENLITLDPANVIGIYGHHNANIDLLRNIYPKLKITARGNEIKVIGEDSEVEQFTSRFELLLKHFEQFGKINENDILNITASEDDSFYRMDSSGIVDNIILHGREGRVIKAITPNQRKMVESAATNDMVFAIGPAGTGKTYTAVALAVRALKNKQIRRVILTRPAVEAGENLGFL
;
A
#
# COMPACT_ATOMS: atom_id res chain seq x y z
N MET A 1 10.14 3.92 -27.94
CA MET A 1 9.88 2.49 -27.64
C MET A 1 8.38 2.19 -27.62
N GLU A 2 8.01 0.94 -27.90
CA GLU A 2 6.65 0.44 -27.78
C GLU A 2 6.67 -0.76 -26.81
N ASN A 3 5.75 -0.80 -25.85
CA ASN A 3 5.56 -1.94 -24.94
C ASN A 3 4.11 -2.39 -24.94
N LEU A 4 3.89 -3.71 -24.94
CA LEU A 4 2.57 -4.34 -24.87
C LEU A 4 2.47 -5.15 -23.57
N ILE A 5 1.52 -4.78 -22.72
CA ILE A 5 1.25 -5.45 -21.45
C ILE A 5 -0.04 -6.22 -21.59
N THR A 6 0.00 -7.54 -21.36
CA THR A 6 -1.18 -8.41 -21.40
C THR A 6 -1.62 -8.74 -19.99
N LEU A 7 -2.90 -8.49 -19.70
CA LEU A 7 -3.52 -8.74 -18.40
C LEU A 7 -4.29 -10.07 -18.40
N ASP A 8 -4.49 -10.63 -17.21
CA ASP A 8 -5.48 -11.71 -17.05
C ASP A 8 -6.88 -11.13 -17.32
N PRO A 9 -7.66 -11.73 -18.26
CA PRO A 9 -9.02 -11.27 -18.58
C PRO A 9 -9.93 -11.12 -17.37
N ALA A 10 -9.76 -11.95 -16.34
CA ALA A 10 -10.55 -11.89 -15.10
C ALA A 10 -10.31 -10.61 -14.29
N ASN A 11 -9.14 -9.99 -14.42
CA ASN A 11 -8.69 -8.87 -13.63
C ASN A 11 -8.85 -7.50 -14.33
N VAL A 12 -9.18 -7.50 -15.62
CA VAL A 12 -9.23 -6.29 -16.45
C VAL A 12 -10.12 -5.21 -15.84
N ILE A 13 -11.34 -5.55 -15.42
CA ILE A 13 -12.31 -4.60 -14.87
C ILE A 13 -11.77 -3.97 -13.58
N GLY A 14 -11.14 -4.76 -12.72
CA GLY A 14 -10.58 -4.28 -11.46
C GLY A 14 -9.35 -3.38 -11.65
N ILE A 15 -8.53 -3.67 -12.67
CA ILE A 15 -7.33 -2.90 -13.00
C ILE A 15 -7.69 -1.61 -13.73
N TYR A 16 -8.59 -1.67 -14.74
CA TYR A 16 -9.02 -0.50 -15.51
C TYR A 16 -9.89 0.45 -14.68
N GLY A 17 -10.56 -0.07 -13.65
CA GLY A 17 -11.53 0.67 -12.87
C GLY A 17 -12.86 0.89 -13.59
N HIS A 18 -13.83 1.45 -12.87
CA HIS A 18 -15.15 1.73 -13.43
C HIS A 18 -15.04 2.76 -14.57
N HIS A 19 -15.60 2.43 -15.74
CA HIS A 19 -15.48 3.26 -16.95
C HIS A 19 -14.04 3.60 -17.36
N ASN A 20 -13.07 2.74 -17.09
CA ASN A 20 -11.64 2.95 -17.36
C ASN A 20 -11.00 4.12 -16.58
N ALA A 21 -11.59 4.54 -15.46
CA ALA A 21 -11.11 5.67 -14.67
C ALA A 21 -9.63 5.57 -14.28
N ASN A 22 -9.15 4.37 -13.95
CA ASN A 22 -7.75 4.16 -13.59
C ASN A 22 -6.81 4.36 -14.80
N ILE A 23 -7.23 3.92 -15.98
CA ILE A 23 -6.46 4.13 -17.22
C ILE A 23 -6.43 5.60 -17.61
N ASP A 24 -7.54 6.30 -17.45
CA ASP A 24 -7.62 7.75 -17.74
C ASP A 24 -6.76 8.55 -16.76
N LEU A 25 -6.73 8.16 -15.50
CA LEU A 25 -5.81 8.74 -14.50
C LEU A 25 -4.35 8.51 -14.88
N LEU A 26 -3.97 7.30 -15.30
CA LEU A 26 -2.61 7.00 -15.77
C LEU A 26 -2.24 7.83 -17.01
N ARG A 27 -3.16 8.04 -17.95
CA ARG A 27 -2.95 8.95 -19.10
C ARG A 27 -2.66 10.38 -18.67
N ASN A 28 -3.37 10.86 -17.65
CA ASN A 28 -3.15 12.21 -17.11
C ASN A 28 -1.80 12.33 -16.38
N ILE A 29 -1.36 11.29 -15.69
CA ILE A 29 -0.07 11.28 -14.98
C ILE A 29 1.11 11.20 -15.98
N TYR A 30 0.94 10.45 -17.08
CA TYR A 30 1.97 10.25 -18.10
C TYR A 30 1.58 10.89 -19.45
N PRO A 31 1.49 12.23 -19.54
CA PRO A 31 0.99 12.91 -20.74
C PRO A 31 1.90 12.75 -21.98
N LYS A 32 3.16 12.38 -21.78
CA LYS A 32 4.12 12.11 -22.86
C LYS A 32 3.96 10.71 -23.47
N LEU A 33 3.20 9.82 -22.81
CA LEU A 33 2.96 8.46 -23.27
C LEU A 33 1.62 8.34 -23.97
N LYS A 34 1.59 7.62 -25.08
CA LYS A 34 0.35 7.20 -25.72
C LYS A 34 -0.08 5.86 -25.15
N ILE A 35 -0.99 5.87 -24.17
CA ILE A 35 -1.52 4.67 -23.51
C ILE A 35 -2.84 4.29 -24.16
N THR A 36 -2.91 3.10 -24.75
CA THR A 36 -4.11 2.55 -25.38
C THR A 36 -4.47 1.22 -24.74
N ALA A 37 -5.66 1.13 -24.14
CA ALA A 37 -6.19 -0.08 -23.54
C ALA A 37 -7.29 -0.66 -24.43
N ARG A 38 -7.17 -1.93 -24.83
CA ARG A 38 -8.18 -2.64 -25.63
C ARG A 38 -8.28 -4.10 -25.16
N GLY A 39 -9.48 -4.50 -24.73
CA GLY A 39 -9.67 -5.83 -24.15
C GLY A 39 -8.77 -6.03 -22.92
N ASN A 40 -7.91 -7.02 -22.95
CA ASN A 40 -6.94 -7.32 -21.91
C ASN A 40 -5.52 -6.85 -22.23
N GLU A 41 -5.35 -6.00 -23.24
CA GLU A 41 -4.05 -5.49 -23.67
C GLU A 41 -3.92 -3.99 -23.42
N ILE A 42 -2.77 -3.58 -22.89
CA ILE A 42 -2.39 -2.18 -22.74
C ILE A 42 -1.14 -1.95 -23.59
N LYS A 43 -1.29 -1.11 -24.59
CA LYS A 43 -0.20 -0.68 -25.47
C LYS A 43 0.28 0.68 -25.04
N VAL A 44 1.58 0.81 -24.79
CA VAL A 44 2.24 2.03 -24.36
C VAL A 44 3.32 2.41 -25.37
N ILE A 45 3.26 3.63 -25.88
CA ILE A 45 4.21 4.16 -26.88
C ILE A 45 4.72 5.51 -26.38
N GLY A 46 6.04 5.68 -26.41
CA GLY A 46 6.71 6.91 -26.01
C GLY A 46 8.22 6.82 -26.06
N GLU A 47 8.89 7.74 -25.38
CA GLU A 47 10.33 7.73 -25.19
C GLU A 47 10.75 6.55 -24.31
N ASP A 48 11.91 5.96 -24.55
CA ASP A 48 12.34 4.71 -23.93
C ASP A 48 12.33 4.81 -22.39
N SER A 49 12.90 5.87 -21.84
CA SER A 49 12.94 6.12 -20.39
C SER A 49 11.55 6.24 -19.75
N GLU A 50 10.62 6.91 -20.43
CA GLU A 50 9.25 7.12 -19.96
C GLU A 50 8.45 5.81 -20.00
N VAL A 51 8.65 4.99 -21.05
CA VAL A 51 8.00 3.67 -21.19
C VAL A 51 8.52 2.70 -20.15
N GLU A 52 9.82 2.68 -19.86
CA GLU A 52 10.41 1.85 -18.81
C GLU A 52 9.89 2.25 -17.43
N GLN A 53 9.87 3.54 -17.13
CA GLN A 53 9.33 4.05 -15.86
C GLN A 53 7.86 3.67 -15.68
N PHE A 54 7.05 3.89 -16.71
CA PHE A 54 5.62 3.49 -16.69
C PHE A 54 5.48 1.98 -16.45
N THR A 55 6.24 1.15 -17.18
CA THR A 55 6.17 -0.30 -17.08
C THR A 55 6.49 -0.77 -15.66
N SER A 56 7.57 -0.27 -15.07
CA SER A 56 7.96 -0.55 -13.69
C SER A 56 6.84 -0.19 -12.68
N ARG A 57 6.25 0.99 -12.82
CA ARG A 57 5.16 1.46 -11.94
C ARG A 57 3.87 0.66 -12.16
N PHE A 58 3.59 0.30 -13.40
CA PHE A 58 2.42 -0.51 -13.72
C PHE A 58 2.53 -1.94 -13.19
N GLU A 59 3.70 -2.56 -13.22
CA GLU A 59 3.96 -3.86 -12.58
C GLU A 59 3.71 -3.81 -11.07
N LEU A 60 4.08 -2.71 -10.40
CA LEU A 60 3.76 -2.50 -8.99
C LEU A 60 2.26 -2.39 -8.74
N LEU A 61 1.51 -1.73 -9.64
CA LEU A 61 0.05 -1.70 -9.59
C LEU A 61 -0.58 -3.08 -9.76
N LEU A 62 -0.03 -3.92 -10.65
CA LEU A 62 -0.50 -5.30 -10.83
C LEU A 62 -0.28 -6.13 -9.56
N LYS A 63 0.91 -6.08 -8.98
CA LYS A 63 1.21 -6.74 -7.70
C LYS A 63 0.30 -6.25 -6.57
N HIS A 64 0.04 -4.94 -6.52
CA HIS A 64 -0.91 -4.37 -5.57
C HIS A 64 -2.32 -4.95 -5.77
N PHE A 65 -2.77 -5.04 -7.02
CA PHE A 65 -4.07 -5.62 -7.35
C PHE A 65 -4.16 -7.11 -6.98
N GLU A 66 -3.14 -7.91 -7.25
CA GLU A 66 -3.06 -9.33 -6.87
C GLU A 66 -3.18 -9.51 -5.35
N GLN A 67 -2.55 -8.61 -4.58
CA GLN A 67 -2.56 -8.69 -3.12
C GLN A 67 -3.86 -8.20 -2.49
N PHE A 68 -4.47 -7.15 -3.03
CA PHE A 68 -5.61 -6.46 -2.39
C PHE A 68 -6.93 -6.60 -3.15
N GLY A 69 -6.91 -7.13 -4.37
CA GLY A 69 -8.09 -7.36 -5.20
C GLY A 69 -8.75 -6.08 -5.74
N LYS A 70 -8.11 -4.91 -5.55
CA LYS A 70 -8.63 -3.62 -6.01
C LYS A 70 -7.51 -2.58 -6.15
N ILE A 71 -7.75 -1.62 -7.05
CA ILE A 71 -6.93 -0.41 -7.21
C ILE A 71 -7.87 0.79 -7.11
N ASN A 72 -7.51 1.78 -6.34
CA ASN A 72 -8.22 3.06 -6.29
C ASN A 72 -7.27 4.21 -6.68
N GLU A 73 -7.84 5.41 -6.88
CA GLU A 73 -7.13 6.61 -7.32
C GLU A 73 -5.90 6.92 -6.44
N ASN A 74 -6.06 6.83 -5.12
CA ASN A 74 -4.95 7.09 -4.19
C ASN A 74 -3.81 6.07 -4.32
N ASP A 75 -4.11 4.81 -4.63
CA ASP A 75 -3.09 3.78 -4.86
C ASP A 75 -2.28 4.14 -6.11
N ILE A 76 -2.94 4.54 -7.20
CA ILE A 76 -2.27 4.97 -8.43
C ILE A 76 -1.37 6.18 -8.16
N LEU A 77 -1.91 7.23 -7.53
CA LEU A 77 -1.16 8.45 -7.23
C LEU A 77 0.06 8.16 -6.34
N ASN A 78 -0.09 7.31 -5.33
CA ASN A 78 1.02 6.95 -4.45
C ASN A 78 2.11 6.14 -5.17
N ILE A 79 1.72 5.17 -6.01
CA ILE A 79 2.65 4.31 -6.74
C ILE A 79 3.39 5.10 -7.81
N THR A 80 2.71 6.02 -8.48
CA THR A 80 3.31 6.81 -9.58
C THR A 80 4.12 8.01 -9.09
N ALA A 81 3.79 8.61 -7.93
CA ALA A 81 4.49 9.77 -7.38
C ALA A 81 5.80 9.44 -6.66
N SER A 82 6.06 8.19 -6.33
CA SER A 82 7.28 7.80 -5.64
C SER A 82 8.46 7.82 -6.61
N GLU A 83 9.41 8.73 -6.44
CA GLU A 83 10.68 8.75 -7.18
C GLU A 83 11.62 7.60 -6.77
N ASP A 84 11.35 6.96 -5.64
CA ASP A 84 12.19 5.92 -5.05
C ASP A 84 11.52 4.56 -5.15
N ASP A 85 12.14 3.62 -5.87
CA ASP A 85 11.70 2.21 -5.99
C ASP A 85 11.63 1.49 -4.63
N SER A 86 12.29 2.05 -3.61
CA SER A 86 12.23 1.56 -2.23
C SER A 86 10.82 1.63 -1.63
N PHE A 87 9.92 2.45 -2.20
CA PHE A 87 8.56 2.64 -1.68
C PHE A 87 7.68 1.39 -1.83
N TYR A 88 8.02 0.53 -2.79
CA TYR A 88 7.25 -0.69 -3.15
C TYR A 88 8.12 -1.95 -3.25
N ARG A 89 9.34 -1.97 -2.68
CA ARG A 89 10.08 -3.22 -2.56
C ARG A 89 9.24 -4.19 -1.74
N MET A 90 8.67 -5.16 -2.45
CA MET A 90 8.17 -6.37 -1.82
C MET A 90 9.39 -7.14 -1.34
N ASP A 91 9.57 -7.21 -0.04
CA ASP A 91 10.40 -8.28 0.51
C ASP A 91 9.68 -9.63 0.32
N SER A 92 10.41 -10.72 0.52
CA SER A 92 9.89 -12.09 0.41
C SER A 92 8.72 -12.40 1.38
N SER A 93 8.34 -11.44 2.25
CA SER A 93 7.22 -11.52 3.19
C SER A 93 5.94 -10.83 2.68
N GLY A 94 5.95 -10.24 1.47
CA GLY A 94 4.77 -9.61 0.87
C GLY A 94 4.42 -8.24 1.46
N ILE A 95 5.35 -7.59 2.16
CA ILE A 95 5.16 -6.26 2.73
C ILE A 95 5.53 -5.22 1.68
N VAL A 96 4.53 -4.48 1.19
CA VAL A 96 4.77 -3.23 0.48
C VAL A 96 5.31 -2.22 1.49
N ASP A 97 6.50 -1.75 1.25
CA ASP A 97 7.47 -1.17 2.19
C ASP A 97 7.02 0.03 3.05
N ASN A 98 5.80 0.39 3.14
CA ASN A 98 5.28 1.37 4.11
C ASN A 98 3.78 1.23 4.36
N ILE A 99 3.04 0.45 3.57
CA ILE A 99 1.61 0.27 3.74
C ILE A 99 1.38 -0.85 4.76
N ILE A 100 0.79 -0.50 5.90
CA ILE A 100 0.45 -1.47 6.93
C ILE A 100 -0.90 -2.10 6.61
N LEU A 101 -1.88 -1.28 6.20
CA LEU A 101 -3.26 -1.73 6.06
C LEU A 101 -4.06 -0.78 5.16
N HIS A 102 -4.95 -1.34 4.34
CA HIS A 102 -6.02 -0.59 3.69
C HIS A 102 -7.25 -0.53 4.59
N GLY A 103 -7.59 0.66 5.02
CA GLY A 103 -8.76 0.96 5.84
C GLY A 103 -10.06 1.05 5.02
N ARG A 104 -11.13 1.56 5.64
CA ARG A 104 -12.41 1.86 4.96
C ARG A 104 -12.23 3.04 3.99
N GLU A 105 -13.03 3.08 2.93
CA GLU A 105 -13.09 4.19 1.97
C GLU A 105 -11.74 4.49 1.28
N GLY A 106 -10.90 3.47 1.10
CA GLY A 106 -9.62 3.65 0.41
C GLY A 106 -8.51 4.33 1.24
N ARG A 107 -8.75 4.60 2.53
CA ARG A 107 -7.70 5.16 3.40
C ARG A 107 -6.57 4.16 3.57
N VAL A 108 -5.34 4.61 3.33
CA VAL A 108 -4.14 3.79 3.50
C VAL A 108 -3.48 4.14 4.82
N ILE A 109 -3.24 3.12 5.65
CA ILE A 109 -2.46 3.24 6.89
C ILE A 109 -1.03 2.85 6.57
N LYS A 110 -0.10 3.80 6.75
CA LYS A 110 1.32 3.66 6.40
C LYS A 110 2.21 3.82 7.63
N ALA A 111 3.38 3.17 7.58
CA ALA A 111 4.49 3.47 8.50
C ALA A 111 5.23 4.70 7.98
N ILE A 112 4.91 5.88 8.52
CA ILE A 112 5.42 7.16 8.04
C ILE A 112 6.86 7.41 8.54
N THR A 113 7.13 7.10 9.81
CA THR A 113 8.43 7.36 10.42
C THR A 113 9.37 6.15 10.36
N PRO A 114 10.71 6.36 10.38
CA PRO A 114 11.67 5.26 10.41
C PRO A 114 11.43 4.29 11.58
N ASN A 115 11.03 4.78 12.75
CA ASN A 115 10.75 3.94 13.92
C ASN A 115 9.46 3.12 13.76
N GLN A 116 8.45 3.66 13.07
CA GLN A 116 7.26 2.88 12.72
C GLN A 116 7.59 1.76 11.74
N ARG A 117 8.48 2.01 10.76
CA ARG A 117 8.97 0.97 9.84
C ARG A 117 9.72 -0.14 10.58
N LYS A 118 10.64 0.21 11.46
CA LYS A 118 11.33 -0.76 12.35
C LYS A 118 10.34 -1.58 13.17
N MET A 119 9.26 -0.97 13.65
CA MET A 119 8.21 -1.69 14.37
C MET A 119 7.48 -2.69 13.47
N VAL A 120 7.19 -2.33 12.21
CA VAL A 120 6.57 -3.21 11.21
C VAL A 120 7.48 -4.40 10.91
N GLU A 121 8.76 -4.15 10.65
CA GLU A 121 9.78 -5.18 10.40
C GLU A 121 9.94 -6.12 11.60
N SER A 122 10.06 -5.54 12.80
CA SER A 122 10.19 -6.33 14.04
C SER A 122 8.97 -7.22 14.28
N ALA A 123 7.75 -6.73 13.98
CA ALA A 123 6.53 -7.51 14.15
C ALA A 123 6.37 -8.63 13.10
N ALA A 124 7.10 -8.56 11.99
CA ALA A 124 7.11 -9.63 10.98
C ALA A 124 8.02 -10.80 11.36
N THR A 125 9.05 -10.55 12.17
CA THR A 125 10.13 -11.52 12.47
C THR A 125 10.18 -11.99 13.92
N ASN A 126 9.41 -11.36 14.82
CA ASN A 126 9.45 -11.68 16.25
C ASN A 126 8.03 -11.89 16.81
N ASP A 127 7.92 -12.80 17.76
CA ASP A 127 6.67 -13.11 18.46
C ASP A 127 6.25 -12.01 19.44
N MET A 128 7.20 -11.19 19.91
CA MET A 128 6.97 -10.12 20.88
C MET A 128 7.75 -8.86 20.48
N VAL A 129 7.09 -7.71 20.50
CA VAL A 129 7.68 -6.40 20.17
C VAL A 129 7.34 -5.38 21.24
N PHE A 130 8.35 -4.67 21.74
CA PHE A 130 8.20 -3.54 22.63
C PHE A 130 8.38 -2.22 21.88
N ALA A 131 7.35 -1.36 21.87
CA ALA A 131 7.41 -0.03 21.27
C ALA A 131 7.47 1.04 22.37
N ILE A 132 8.65 1.64 22.54
CA ILE A 132 8.91 2.67 23.56
C ILE A 132 9.13 4.01 22.85
N GLY A 133 8.59 5.08 23.42
CA GLY A 133 8.77 6.45 22.90
C GLY A 133 7.73 7.44 23.45
N PRO A 134 7.88 8.74 23.14
CA PRO A 134 6.99 9.80 23.60
C PRO A 134 5.54 9.62 23.18
N ALA A 135 4.61 10.29 23.86
CA ALA A 135 3.21 10.34 23.46
C ALA A 135 3.07 10.94 22.04
N GLY A 136 2.02 10.57 21.32
CA GLY A 136 1.72 11.10 19.99
C GLY A 136 2.55 10.54 18.82
N THR A 137 3.53 9.67 19.05
CA THR A 137 4.39 9.09 17.97
C THR A 137 3.74 7.96 17.17
N GLY A 138 2.48 7.62 17.45
CA GLY A 138 1.73 6.63 16.71
C GLY A 138 1.99 5.16 17.09
N LYS A 139 2.63 4.88 18.23
CA LYS A 139 2.93 3.51 18.70
C LYS A 139 1.69 2.61 18.72
N THR A 140 0.69 3.00 19.48
CA THR A 140 -0.58 2.24 19.61
C THR A 140 -1.30 2.14 18.26
N TYR A 141 -1.32 3.23 17.49
CA TYR A 141 -1.94 3.23 16.16
C TYR A 141 -1.29 2.22 15.22
N THR A 142 0.04 2.20 15.16
CA THR A 142 0.80 1.25 14.35
C THR A 142 0.60 -0.19 14.83
N ALA A 143 0.62 -0.44 16.14
CA ALA A 143 0.40 -1.76 16.72
C ALA A 143 -1.01 -2.30 16.38
N VAL A 144 -2.05 -1.48 16.52
CA VAL A 144 -3.42 -1.86 16.17
C VAL A 144 -3.54 -2.12 14.67
N ALA A 145 -2.93 -1.29 13.82
CA ALA A 145 -2.94 -1.49 12.37
C ALA A 145 -2.28 -2.83 11.97
N LEU A 146 -1.16 -3.20 12.60
CA LEU A 146 -0.50 -4.49 12.40
C LEU A 146 -1.39 -5.66 12.84
N ALA A 147 -2.02 -5.56 14.00
CA ALA A 147 -2.95 -6.59 14.50
C ALA A 147 -4.15 -6.78 13.57
N VAL A 148 -4.74 -5.67 13.08
CA VAL A 148 -5.85 -5.73 12.12
C VAL A 148 -5.40 -6.32 10.78
N ARG A 149 -4.20 -6.01 10.30
CA ARG A 149 -3.61 -6.63 9.11
C ARG A 149 -3.51 -8.15 9.27
N ALA A 150 -2.93 -8.61 10.38
CA ALA A 150 -2.80 -10.04 10.66
C ALA A 150 -4.17 -10.75 10.73
N LEU A 151 -5.18 -10.10 11.30
CA LEU A 151 -6.55 -10.62 11.34
C LEU A 151 -7.19 -10.68 9.95
N LYS A 152 -7.06 -9.63 9.14
CA LYS A 152 -7.55 -9.60 7.74
C LYS A 152 -6.90 -10.67 6.87
N ASN A 153 -5.60 -10.87 7.06
CA ASN A 153 -4.82 -11.89 6.34
C ASN A 153 -5.04 -13.32 6.90
N LYS A 154 -5.95 -13.49 7.88
CA LYS A 154 -6.25 -14.76 8.53
C LYS A 154 -5.04 -15.44 9.20
N GLN A 155 -3.99 -14.68 9.50
CA GLN A 155 -2.81 -15.14 10.23
C GLN A 155 -3.13 -15.40 11.70
N ILE A 156 -4.10 -14.67 12.26
CA ILE A 156 -4.60 -14.82 13.62
C ILE A 156 -6.13 -14.93 13.64
N ARG A 157 -6.67 -15.53 14.68
CA ARG A 157 -8.13 -15.75 14.83
C ARG A 157 -8.84 -14.60 15.54
N ARG A 158 -8.12 -13.87 16.42
CA ARG A 158 -8.67 -12.77 17.23
C ARG A 158 -7.57 -11.82 17.66
N VAL A 159 -7.94 -10.57 17.93
CA VAL A 159 -7.10 -9.54 18.52
C VAL A 159 -7.59 -9.29 19.95
N ILE A 160 -6.68 -9.25 20.92
CA ILE A 160 -6.96 -8.88 22.30
C ILE A 160 -6.24 -7.56 22.56
N LEU A 161 -7.01 -6.54 22.97
CA LEU A 161 -6.49 -5.24 23.38
C LEU A 161 -6.65 -5.13 24.90
N THR A 162 -5.57 -4.75 25.56
CA THR A 162 -5.58 -4.49 27.00
C THR A 162 -4.90 -3.16 27.30
N ARG A 163 -5.44 -2.42 28.26
CA ARG A 163 -4.87 -1.19 28.77
C ARG A 163 -5.08 -1.13 30.28
N PRO A 164 -4.09 -0.69 31.08
CA PRO A 164 -4.31 -0.43 32.49
C PRO A 164 -5.42 0.60 32.68
N ALA A 165 -6.24 0.43 33.73
CA ALA A 165 -7.31 1.38 34.07
C ALA A 165 -6.79 2.74 34.54
N VAL A 166 -5.52 2.75 35.02
CA VAL A 166 -4.81 3.97 35.47
C VAL A 166 -3.48 4.03 34.74
N GLU A 167 -3.17 5.13 34.06
CA GLU A 167 -1.85 5.34 33.46
C GLU A 167 -0.84 5.66 34.58
N ALA A 168 0.30 4.94 34.59
CA ALA A 168 1.38 5.20 35.55
C ALA A 168 1.93 6.62 35.28
N GLY A 169 1.63 7.57 36.17
CA GLY A 169 2.13 8.95 36.11
C GLY A 169 1.16 10.04 35.69
N GLU A 170 -0.04 9.72 35.24
CA GLU A 170 -1.10 10.73 35.06
C GLU A 170 -2.02 10.74 36.29
N ASN A 171 -1.95 11.81 37.10
CA ASN A 171 -3.00 12.16 38.01
C ASN A 171 -4.22 12.56 37.16
N LEU A 172 -5.12 11.61 36.92
CA LEU A 172 -6.48 11.94 36.48
C LEU A 172 -7.08 12.81 37.58
N GLY A 173 -7.02 14.13 37.41
CA GLY A 173 -7.73 15.05 38.25
C GLY A 173 -9.19 14.61 38.30
N PHE A 174 -9.73 14.49 39.49
CA PHE A 174 -11.14 14.25 39.73
C PHE A 174 -11.98 15.23 38.89
N LEU A 175 -12.88 14.65 38.10
CA LEU A 175 -14.02 15.37 37.54
C LEU A 175 -14.96 15.78 38.67
#